data_071555ea6aead790c0ede309b07791be
#
_entry.id   071555ea6aead790c0ede309b07791be
#
_cell.length_a   1.000
_cell.length_b   1.000
_cell.length_c   1.000
_cell.angle_alpha   90.00
_cell.angle_beta   90.00
_cell.angle_gamma   90.00
#
_symmetry.space_group_name_H-M   'P 1'
#
loop_
_entity.id
_entity.type
_entity.pdbx_description
1 polymer ?
#
loop_
_entity_poly.entity_id
_entity_poly.type
_entity_poly.pdbx_seq_one_letter_code
_entity_poly.pdbx_strand_id
1 'polypeptide(L)'
;WLSENEAETMLLTCYNAVQQALEHSANTTPVEKALIQALSQRYPSNQVVSTEEFCKWDDAYADAMRAVHADFPEDLDVIALFAEAMMTRTPWKLWDIGRGEPVTGADTIETLAVLDAGFDLILKRGCAPHPGVVHMYIHALEMSPTPERALKAADQLFDLCPDVGHLQHMPAHIYV
;
A
#
# COMPACT_ATOMS: atom_id res chain seq x y z
N TRP A 1 -4.93 -15.79 -10.12
CA TRP A 1 -5.19 -16.74 -9.04
C TRP A 1 -4.00 -17.70 -9.00
N LEU A 2 -3.28 -17.79 -7.87
CA LEU A 2 -2.16 -18.70 -7.70
C LEU A 2 -2.69 -20.12 -7.45
N SER A 3 -2.00 -21.14 -7.96
CA SER A 3 -2.17 -22.52 -7.51
C SER A 3 -1.68 -22.68 -6.07
N GLU A 4 -2.08 -23.76 -5.38
CA GLU A 4 -1.61 -24.03 -4.01
C GLU A 4 -0.07 -24.05 -3.91
N ASN A 5 0.61 -24.71 -4.86
CA ASN A 5 2.07 -24.77 -4.89
C ASN A 5 2.74 -23.39 -5.10
N GLU A 6 2.11 -22.51 -5.91
CA GLU A 6 2.61 -21.14 -6.11
C GLU A 6 2.41 -20.30 -4.85
N ALA A 7 1.26 -20.46 -4.17
CA ALA A 7 1.00 -19.80 -2.91
C ALA A 7 1.97 -20.21 -1.80
N GLU A 8 2.27 -21.52 -1.67
CA GLU A 8 3.26 -22.05 -0.73
C GLU A 8 4.66 -21.48 -1.02
N THR A 9 5.08 -21.53 -2.29
CA THR A 9 6.39 -21.01 -2.70
C THR A 9 6.54 -19.53 -2.42
N MET A 10 5.49 -18.74 -2.74
CA MET A 10 5.47 -17.31 -2.51
C MET A 10 5.55 -17.01 -1.01
N LEU A 11 4.72 -17.66 -0.19
CA LEU A 11 4.69 -17.46 1.24
C LEU A 11 6.03 -17.79 1.90
N LEU A 12 6.64 -18.94 1.54
CA LEU A 12 7.95 -19.33 2.03
C LEU A 12 9.03 -18.30 1.65
N THR A 13 8.97 -17.79 0.42
CA THR A 13 9.91 -16.78 -0.07
C THR A 13 9.77 -15.48 0.73
N CYS A 14 8.54 -14.98 0.91
CA CYS A 14 8.27 -13.77 1.67
C CYS A 14 8.69 -13.92 3.13
N TYR A 15 8.32 -15.03 3.79
CA TYR A 15 8.71 -15.29 5.16
C TYR A 15 10.23 -15.30 5.32
N ASN A 16 10.96 -16.04 4.48
CA ASN A 16 12.42 -16.11 4.55
C ASN A 16 13.08 -14.74 4.33
N ALA A 17 12.57 -13.95 3.37
CA ALA A 17 13.06 -12.58 3.14
C ALA A 17 12.86 -11.69 4.37
N VAL A 18 11.70 -11.78 5.03
CA VAL A 18 11.42 -11.06 6.27
C VAL A 18 12.35 -11.49 7.40
N GLN A 19 12.60 -12.81 7.57
CA GLN A 19 13.55 -13.28 8.59
C GLN A 19 14.98 -12.75 8.35
N GLN A 20 15.43 -12.76 7.10
CA GLN A 20 16.74 -12.17 6.74
C GLN A 20 16.78 -10.66 7.04
N ALA A 21 15.71 -9.92 6.70
CA ALA A 21 15.63 -8.51 7.00
C ALA A 21 15.69 -8.23 8.52
N LEU A 22 14.99 -9.04 9.33
CA LEU A 22 15.03 -8.96 10.79
C LEU A 22 16.44 -9.20 11.36
N GLU A 23 17.17 -10.18 10.84
CA GLU A 23 18.56 -10.48 11.25
C GLU A 23 19.50 -9.28 11.01
N HIS A 24 19.26 -8.52 9.93
CA HIS A 24 20.06 -7.36 9.56
C HIS A 24 19.55 -6.03 10.11
N SER A 25 18.38 -6.00 10.73
CA SER A 25 17.68 -4.78 11.16
C SER A 25 18.46 -3.92 12.18
N ALA A 26 19.42 -4.49 12.88
CA ALA A 26 20.26 -3.75 13.83
C ALA A 26 21.16 -2.68 13.15
N ASN A 27 21.42 -2.83 11.85
CA ASN A 27 22.28 -1.95 11.06
C ASN A 27 21.50 -1.03 10.11
N THR A 28 20.17 -0.95 10.27
CA THR A 28 19.29 -0.13 9.44
C THR A 28 18.91 1.17 10.16
N THR A 29 18.35 2.13 9.39
CA THR A 29 17.78 3.35 9.95
C THR A 29 16.56 3.05 10.83
N PRO A 30 16.16 3.96 11.72
CA PRO A 30 14.97 3.76 12.55
C PRO A 30 13.70 3.46 11.74
N VAL A 31 13.49 4.13 10.61
CA VAL A 31 12.32 3.92 9.74
C VAL A 31 12.38 2.55 9.07
N GLU A 32 13.51 2.15 8.51
CA GLU A 32 13.68 0.82 7.89
C GLU A 32 13.45 -0.28 8.92
N LYS A 33 13.98 -0.13 10.14
CA LYS A 33 13.74 -1.08 11.23
C LYS A 33 12.25 -1.20 11.57
N ALA A 34 11.54 -0.09 11.66
CA ALA A 34 10.11 -0.07 11.95
C ALA A 34 9.32 -0.75 10.82
N LEU A 35 9.65 -0.47 9.55
CA LEU A 35 9.04 -1.12 8.37
C LEU A 35 9.28 -2.63 8.36
N ILE A 36 10.51 -3.10 8.65
CA ILE A 36 10.83 -4.54 8.73
C ILE A 36 10.00 -5.21 9.83
N GLN A 37 9.87 -4.57 11.00
CA GLN A 37 9.07 -5.08 12.10
C GLN A 37 7.57 -5.13 11.75
N ALA A 38 7.04 -4.11 11.08
CA ALA A 38 5.67 -4.12 10.60
C ALA A 38 5.43 -5.24 9.59
N LEU A 39 6.31 -5.40 8.60
CA LEU A 39 6.20 -6.44 7.56
C LEU A 39 6.22 -7.85 8.15
N SER A 40 6.89 -8.07 9.30
CA SER A 40 6.88 -9.36 9.97
C SER A 40 5.49 -9.79 10.48
N GLN A 41 4.56 -8.83 10.66
CA GLN A 41 3.18 -9.13 11.02
C GLN A 41 2.37 -9.68 9.83
N ARG A 42 2.74 -9.31 8.60
CA ARG A 42 2.12 -9.81 7.37
C ARG A 42 2.55 -11.24 7.03
N TYR A 43 3.77 -11.62 7.42
CA TYR A 43 4.36 -12.92 7.14
C TYR A 43 4.91 -13.58 8.42
N PRO A 44 4.03 -13.87 9.41
CA PRO A 44 4.49 -14.43 10.71
C PRO A 44 4.83 -15.91 10.63
N SER A 45 4.44 -16.61 9.55
CA SER A 45 4.65 -18.05 9.35
C SER A 45 4.93 -18.34 7.87
N ASN A 46 5.66 -19.42 7.62
CA ASN A 46 5.90 -19.98 6.28
C ASN A 46 4.90 -21.07 5.88
N GLN A 47 3.88 -21.30 6.69
CA GLN A 47 2.87 -22.33 6.41
C GLN A 47 1.62 -21.70 5.82
N VAL A 48 1.08 -22.32 4.79
CA VAL A 48 -0.22 -21.92 4.23
C VAL A 48 -1.30 -22.11 5.27
N VAL A 49 -2.09 -21.08 5.45
CA VAL A 49 -3.18 -21.01 6.42
C VAL A 49 -4.50 -20.72 5.71
N SER A 50 -5.60 -20.74 6.44
CA SER A 50 -6.91 -20.38 5.90
C SER A 50 -6.96 -18.91 5.46
N THR A 51 -7.87 -18.58 4.55
CA THR A 51 -8.13 -17.18 4.15
C THR A 51 -8.46 -16.29 5.35
N GLU A 52 -9.20 -16.82 6.33
CA GLU A 52 -9.52 -16.07 7.56
C GLU A 52 -8.27 -15.71 8.35
N GLU A 53 -7.29 -16.61 8.41
CA GLU A 53 -6.02 -16.35 9.11
C GLU A 53 -5.15 -15.36 8.32
N PHE A 54 -5.12 -15.44 6.99
CA PHE A 54 -4.46 -14.43 6.16
C PHE A 54 -5.07 -13.03 6.38
N CYS A 55 -6.39 -12.91 6.47
CA CYS A 55 -7.04 -11.63 6.79
C CYS A 55 -6.58 -11.07 8.14
N LYS A 56 -6.37 -11.91 9.16
CA LYS A 56 -5.83 -11.46 10.45
C LYS A 56 -4.39 -10.97 10.33
N TRP A 57 -3.58 -11.56 9.47
CA TRP A 57 -2.22 -11.09 9.22
C TRP A 57 -2.23 -9.73 8.49
N ASP A 58 -3.12 -9.56 7.51
CA ASP A 58 -3.30 -8.26 6.84
C ASP A 58 -3.79 -7.18 7.82
N ASP A 59 -4.71 -7.52 8.74
CA ASP A 59 -5.15 -6.63 9.81
C ASP A 59 -3.99 -6.25 10.75
N ALA A 60 -3.21 -7.21 11.19
CA ALA A 60 -2.06 -6.98 12.06
C ALA A 60 -0.97 -6.13 11.37
N TYR A 61 -0.75 -6.35 10.07
CA TYR A 61 0.17 -5.55 9.28
C TYR A 61 -0.31 -4.11 9.13
N ALA A 62 -1.59 -3.89 8.83
CA ALA A 62 -2.15 -2.55 8.71
C ALA A 62 -2.07 -1.78 10.05
N ASP A 63 -2.34 -2.44 11.17
CA ASP A 63 -2.20 -1.84 12.51
C ASP A 63 -0.74 -1.52 12.85
N ALA A 64 0.20 -2.39 12.49
CA ALA A 64 1.63 -2.12 12.65
C ALA A 64 2.08 -0.94 11.78
N MET A 65 1.63 -0.86 10.52
CA MET A 65 1.94 0.26 9.62
C MET A 65 1.31 1.57 10.09
N ARG A 66 0.15 1.54 10.74
CA ARG A 66 -0.45 2.73 11.36
C ARG A 66 0.44 3.29 12.48
N ALA A 67 1.06 2.41 13.28
CA ALA A 67 2.03 2.83 14.28
C ALA A 67 3.31 3.40 13.64
N VAL A 68 3.83 2.76 12.59
CA VAL A 68 4.99 3.28 11.84
C VAL A 68 4.70 4.67 11.26
N HIS A 69 3.51 4.87 10.66
CA HIS A 69 3.12 6.17 10.13
C HIS A 69 2.98 7.24 11.23
N ALA A 70 2.51 6.87 12.41
CA ALA A 70 2.45 7.80 13.56
C ALA A 70 3.85 8.27 14.00
N ASP A 71 4.86 7.39 13.93
CA ASP A 71 6.25 7.70 14.28
C ASP A 71 6.99 8.46 13.14
N PHE A 72 6.63 8.20 11.87
CA PHE A 72 7.29 8.74 10.67
C PHE A 72 6.27 9.36 9.68
N PRO A 73 5.46 10.35 10.11
CA PRO A 73 4.33 10.85 9.30
C PRO A 73 4.74 11.64 8.04
N GLU A 74 6.01 12.05 7.96
CA GLU A 74 6.54 12.80 6.81
C GLU A 74 7.42 11.95 5.88
N ASP A 75 7.48 10.63 6.07
CA ASP A 75 8.19 9.72 5.18
C ASP A 75 7.25 9.23 4.07
N LEU A 76 7.61 9.53 2.81
CA LEU A 76 6.75 9.23 1.66
C LEU A 76 6.66 7.72 1.36
N ASP A 77 7.71 6.94 1.66
CA ASP A 77 7.66 5.48 1.55
C ASP A 77 6.71 4.90 2.59
N VAL A 78 6.76 5.41 3.83
CA VAL A 78 5.84 5.01 4.90
C VAL A 78 4.39 5.34 4.53
N ILE A 79 4.13 6.53 4.00
CA ILE A 79 2.79 6.95 3.52
C ILE A 79 2.28 5.98 2.46
N ALA A 80 3.09 5.66 1.45
CA ALA A 80 2.70 4.76 0.37
C ALA A 80 2.44 3.33 0.86
N LEU A 81 3.33 2.79 1.69
CA LEU A 81 3.21 1.43 2.24
C LEU A 81 2.07 1.30 3.25
N PHE A 82 1.78 2.35 4.03
CA PHE A 82 0.63 2.35 4.93
C PHE A 82 -0.68 2.41 4.16
N ALA A 83 -0.78 3.23 3.11
CA ALA A 83 -1.94 3.22 2.22
C ALA A 83 -2.16 1.84 1.59
N GLU A 84 -1.11 1.19 1.10
CA GLU A 84 -1.17 -0.18 0.55
C GLU A 84 -1.65 -1.18 1.60
N ALA A 85 -1.11 -1.12 2.82
CA ALA A 85 -1.50 -2.02 3.90
C ALA A 85 -3.00 -1.92 4.25
N MET A 86 -3.54 -0.70 4.34
CA MET A 86 -4.97 -0.47 4.55
C MET A 86 -5.83 -1.01 3.41
N MET A 87 -5.41 -0.77 2.15
CA MET A 87 -6.14 -1.23 0.96
C MET A 87 -6.14 -2.76 0.82
N THR A 88 -5.06 -3.41 1.25
CA THR A 88 -4.94 -4.88 1.21
C THR A 88 -5.95 -5.59 2.11
N ARG A 89 -6.44 -4.97 3.18
CA ARG A 89 -7.49 -5.51 4.05
C ARG A 89 -8.82 -5.75 3.34
N THR A 90 -9.14 -4.90 2.37
CA THR A 90 -10.40 -4.96 1.61
C THR A 90 -10.13 -4.81 0.11
N PRO A 91 -9.39 -5.76 -0.51
CA PRO A 91 -8.98 -5.64 -1.90
C PRO A 91 -10.21 -5.55 -2.81
N TRP A 92 -10.24 -4.56 -3.73
CA TRP A 92 -11.33 -4.25 -4.66
C TRP A 92 -12.65 -3.84 -3.99
N LYS A 93 -12.65 -3.55 -2.69
CA LYS A 93 -13.86 -3.21 -1.91
C LYS A 93 -13.66 -1.94 -1.07
N LEU A 94 -13.02 -0.93 -1.63
CA LEU A 94 -12.92 0.38 -1.00
C LEU A 94 -14.22 1.17 -1.13
N TRP A 95 -14.92 1.00 -2.26
CA TRP A 95 -16.12 1.76 -2.61
C TRP A 95 -17.30 0.85 -2.92
N ASP A 96 -18.48 1.19 -2.41
CA ASP A 96 -19.77 0.69 -2.90
C ASP A 96 -20.11 1.48 -4.16
N ILE A 97 -19.84 0.90 -5.33
CA ILE A 97 -20.03 1.56 -6.63
C ILE A 97 -21.51 1.93 -6.85
N GLY A 98 -22.44 1.12 -6.34
CA GLY A 98 -23.88 1.37 -6.51
C GLY A 98 -24.38 2.57 -5.71
N ARG A 99 -23.74 2.85 -4.58
CA ARG A 99 -24.11 3.97 -3.68
C ARG A 99 -23.17 5.17 -3.84
N GLY A 100 -21.98 4.98 -4.38
CA GLY A 100 -20.94 6.00 -4.42
C GLY A 100 -20.39 6.34 -3.04
N GLU A 101 -20.39 5.39 -2.11
CA GLU A 101 -19.96 5.59 -0.72
C GLU A 101 -18.83 4.62 -0.36
N PRO A 102 -17.96 4.96 0.63
CA PRO A 102 -16.99 4.01 1.16
C PRO A 102 -17.67 2.77 1.73
N VAL A 103 -17.10 1.60 1.48
CA VAL A 103 -17.61 0.34 2.06
C VAL A 103 -17.41 0.36 3.57
N THR A 104 -18.45 -0.04 4.32
CA THR A 104 -18.38 -0.15 5.77
C THR A 104 -17.30 -1.16 6.18
N GLY A 105 -16.35 -0.74 7.01
CA GLY A 105 -15.23 -1.57 7.47
C GLY A 105 -13.99 -1.51 6.58
N ALA A 106 -14.05 -0.83 5.42
CA ALA A 106 -12.86 -0.47 4.66
C ALA A 106 -12.21 0.82 5.20
N ASP A 107 -10.89 0.90 5.11
CA ASP A 107 -10.13 2.06 5.59
C ASP A 107 -10.08 3.21 4.55
N THR A 108 -11.06 3.28 3.64
CA THR A 108 -11.07 4.17 2.47
C THR A 108 -10.82 5.63 2.84
N ILE A 109 -11.48 6.13 3.89
CA ILE A 109 -11.37 7.54 4.31
C ILE A 109 -9.99 7.81 4.91
N GLU A 110 -9.47 6.91 5.75
CA GLU A 110 -8.13 7.04 6.32
C GLU A 110 -7.07 6.97 5.22
N THR A 111 -7.19 6.02 4.29
CA THR A 111 -6.30 5.88 3.13
C THR A 111 -6.22 7.17 2.32
N LEU A 112 -7.36 7.78 1.99
CA LEU A 112 -7.38 9.05 1.26
C LEU A 112 -6.74 10.18 2.05
N ALA A 113 -7.02 10.29 3.35
CA ALA A 113 -6.44 11.34 4.19
C ALA A 113 -4.90 11.22 4.27
N VAL A 114 -4.38 10.00 4.39
CA VAL A 114 -2.93 9.72 4.41
C VAL A 114 -2.28 10.07 3.06
N LEU A 115 -2.91 9.70 1.95
CA LEU A 115 -2.41 10.00 0.62
C LEU A 115 -2.50 11.49 0.27
N ASP A 116 -3.60 12.18 0.64
CA ASP A 116 -3.73 13.64 0.48
C ASP A 116 -2.62 14.37 1.25
N ALA A 117 -2.32 13.95 2.49
CA ALA A 117 -1.20 14.49 3.26
C ALA A 117 0.16 14.24 2.58
N GLY A 118 0.35 13.10 1.92
CA GLY A 118 1.53 12.81 1.10
C GLY A 118 1.68 13.77 -0.08
N PHE A 119 0.61 14.08 -0.79
CA PHE A 119 0.61 15.09 -1.86
C PHE A 119 0.94 16.49 -1.35
N ASP A 120 0.34 16.90 -0.23
CA ASP A 120 0.62 18.20 0.39
C ASP A 120 2.10 18.30 0.81
N LEU A 121 2.66 17.22 1.31
CA LEU A 121 4.08 17.14 1.68
C LEU A 121 5.01 17.28 0.47
N ILE A 122 4.71 16.60 -0.65
CA ILE A 122 5.44 16.73 -1.92
C ILE A 122 5.42 18.19 -2.40
N LEU A 123 4.24 18.83 -2.41
CA LEU A 123 4.08 20.21 -2.80
C LEU A 123 4.87 21.17 -1.88
N LYS A 124 4.77 21.00 -0.57
CA LYS A 124 5.47 21.80 0.44
C LYS A 124 6.99 21.70 0.30
N ARG A 125 7.50 20.51 -0.03
CA ARG A 125 8.94 20.26 -0.21
C ARG A 125 9.45 20.69 -1.59
N GLY A 126 8.57 20.88 -2.56
CA GLY A 126 8.92 21.16 -3.95
C GLY A 126 9.72 20.01 -4.59
N CYS A 127 9.51 18.79 -4.13
CA CYS A 127 10.20 17.60 -4.66
C CYS A 127 9.40 16.94 -5.80
N ALA A 128 10.04 16.02 -6.51
CA ALA A 128 9.37 15.20 -7.52
C ALA A 128 8.24 14.38 -6.89
N PRO A 129 7.19 14.04 -7.67
CA PRO A 129 6.14 13.14 -7.21
C PRO A 129 6.72 11.80 -6.75
N HIS A 130 6.16 11.23 -5.69
CA HIS A 130 6.59 9.94 -5.17
C HIS A 130 5.81 8.80 -5.86
N PRO A 131 6.46 7.85 -6.56
CA PRO A 131 5.77 6.84 -7.37
C PRO A 131 4.72 6.05 -6.59
N GLY A 132 5.06 5.61 -5.38
CA GLY A 132 4.17 4.82 -4.54
C GLY A 132 2.94 5.62 -4.08
N VAL A 133 3.12 6.89 -3.66
CA VAL A 133 1.99 7.76 -3.25
C VAL A 133 1.04 8.00 -4.42
N VAL A 134 1.59 8.34 -5.59
CA VAL A 134 0.80 8.59 -6.81
C VAL A 134 0.06 7.32 -7.25
N HIS A 135 0.73 6.18 -7.24
CA HIS A 135 0.16 4.86 -7.58
C HIS A 135 -1.00 4.49 -6.66
N MET A 136 -0.80 4.54 -5.35
CA MET A 136 -1.87 4.22 -4.39
C MET A 136 -3.04 5.19 -4.46
N TYR A 137 -2.81 6.44 -4.82
CA TYR A 137 -3.88 7.43 -4.99
C TYR A 137 -4.80 7.09 -6.17
N ILE A 138 -4.24 6.61 -7.28
CA ILE A 138 -5.01 6.12 -8.41
C ILE A 138 -5.91 4.96 -7.98
N HIS A 139 -5.34 3.93 -7.35
CA HIS A 139 -6.11 2.79 -6.85
C HIS A 139 -7.19 3.16 -5.83
N ALA A 140 -6.91 4.13 -4.95
CA ALA A 140 -7.88 4.57 -3.96
C ALA A 140 -9.10 5.29 -4.58
N LEU A 141 -8.95 5.86 -5.78
CA LEU A 141 -9.98 6.67 -6.43
C LEU A 141 -10.59 6.06 -7.69
N GLU A 142 -9.96 5.06 -8.33
CA GLU A 142 -10.43 4.50 -9.61
C GLU A 142 -11.87 4.00 -9.59
N MET A 143 -12.35 3.49 -8.44
CA MET A 143 -13.72 3.02 -8.25
C MET A 143 -14.59 4.00 -7.42
N SER A 144 -14.07 5.19 -7.13
CA SER A 144 -14.79 6.21 -6.36
C SER A 144 -15.86 6.91 -7.20
N PRO A 145 -16.81 7.64 -6.58
CA PRO A 145 -17.74 8.49 -7.31
C PRO A 145 -17.07 9.73 -7.93
N THR A 146 -15.78 9.98 -7.65
CA THR A 146 -15.02 11.15 -8.11
C THR A 146 -13.62 10.76 -8.60
N PRO A 147 -13.49 9.83 -9.58
CA PRO A 147 -12.18 9.35 -10.05
C PRO A 147 -11.34 10.46 -10.70
N GLU A 148 -11.99 11.53 -11.20
CA GLU A 148 -11.33 12.70 -11.77
C GLU A 148 -10.39 13.42 -10.79
N ARG A 149 -10.53 13.21 -9.48
CA ARG A 149 -9.57 13.72 -8.48
C ARG A 149 -8.17 13.16 -8.69
N ALA A 150 -8.06 11.96 -9.28
CA ALA A 150 -6.78 11.31 -9.55
C ALA A 150 -6.16 11.68 -10.91
N LEU A 151 -6.79 12.55 -11.72
CA LEU A 151 -6.25 12.95 -13.03
C LEU A 151 -4.83 13.50 -12.94
N LYS A 152 -4.57 14.39 -11.98
CA LYS A 152 -3.23 14.94 -11.79
C LYS A 152 -2.21 13.86 -11.39
N ALA A 153 -2.62 12.90 -10.58
CA ALA A 153 -1.78 11.76 -10.21
C ALA A 153 -1.48 10.88 -11.43
N ALA A 154 -2.49 10.60 -12.25
CA ALA A 154 -2.34 9.85 -13.49
C ALA A 154 -1.37 10.54 -14.46
N ASP A 155 -1.52 11.84 -14.69
CA ASP A 155 -0.61 12.64 -15.53
C ASP A 155 0.84 12.60 -15.01
N GLN A 156 1.03 12.69 -13.68
CA GLN A 156 2.36 12.64 -13.08
C GLN A 156 3.01 11.27 -13.17
N LEU A 157 2.23 10.19 -13.07
CA LEU A 157 2.77 8.81 -13.08
C LEU A 157 3.24 8.38 -14.47
N PHE A 158 2.63 8.92 -15.53
CA PHE A 158 2.85 8.49 -16.91
C PHE A 158 4.33 8.49 -17.32
N ASP A 159 5.10 9.50 -16.92
CA ASP A 159 6.53 9.62 -17.27
C ASP A 159 7.48 9.38 -16.07
N LEU A 160 6.93 9.10 -14.89
CA LEU A 160 7.73 9.05 -13.66
C LEU A 160 8.64 7.81 -13.59
N CYS A 161 8.14 6.67 -14.07
CA CYS A 161 8.87 5.39 -14.08
C CYS A 161 8.69 4.68 -15.43
N PRO A 162 9.35 5.15 -16.52
CA PRO A 162 9.08 4.67 -17.87
C PRO A 162 9.40 3.18 -18.09
N ASP A 163 10.30 2.61 -17.30
CA ASP A 163 10.70 1.20 -17.41
C ASP A 163 9.85 0.25 -16.56
N VAL A 164 8.85 0.77 -15.82
CA VAL A 164 7.98 -0.03 -14.95
C VAL A 164 6.60 -0.16 -15.58
N GLY A 165 6.39 -1.25 -16.34
CA GLY A 165 5.19 -1.47 -17.14
C GLY A 165 3.88 -1.35 -16.33
N HIS A 166 3.84 -1.82 -15.08
CA HIS A 166 2.67 -1.67 -14.22
C HIS A 166 2.35 -0.19 -13.95
N LEU A 167 3.34 0.62 -13.59
CA LEU A 167 3.11 2.04 -13.32
C LEU A 167 2.72 2.81 -14.60
N GLN A 168 3.23 2.40 -15.77
CA GLN A 168 2.81 2.96 -17.06
C GLN A 168 1.37 2.61 -17.44
N HIS A 169 0.85 1.48 -16.97
CA HIS A 169 -0.54 1.07 -17.15
C HIS A 169 -1.52 1.86 -16.27
N MET A 170 -1.11 2.21 -15.05
CA MET A 170 -1.99 2.78 -14.03
C MET A 170 -2.80 4.02 -14.43
N PRO A 171 -2.27 4.99 -15.20
CA PRO A 171 -3.06 6.14 -15.68
C PRO A 171 -4.32 5.73 -16.46
N ALA A 172 -4.30 4.58 -17.14
CA ALA A 172 -5.46 4.09 -17.88
C ALA A 172 -6.70 3.82 -17.00
N HIS A 173 -6.50 3.53 -15.70
CA HIS A 173 -7.59 3.34 -14.74
C HIS A 173 -8.41 4.63 -14.50
N ILE A 174 -7.84 5.79 -14.82
CA ILE A 174 -8.47 7.09 -14.62
C ILE A 174 -8.93 7.74 -15.93
N TYR A 175 -8.27 7.43 -17.06
CA TYR A 175 -8.56 8.06 -18.35
C TYR A 175 -9.74 7.42 -19.11
N VAL A 176 -10.36 6.36 -18.59
CA VAL A 176 -11.49 5.64 -19.21
C VAL A 176 -12.83 6.30 -18.90
#